data_1ead9132ed0ec5ef885fae6308daf309
#
_entry.id   1ead9132ed0ec5ef885fae6308daf309
#
_cell.length_a   1.000
_cell.length_b   1.000
_cell.length_c   1.000
_cell.angle_alpha   90.00
_cell.angle_beta   90.00
_cell.angle_gamma   90.00
#
_symmetry.space_group_name_H-M   'P 1'
#
loop_
_entity.id
_entity.type
_entity.pdbx_description
1 polymer ?
#
loop_
_entity_poly.entity_id
_entity_poly.type
_entity_poly.pdbx_seq_one_letter_code
_entity_poly.pdbx_strand_id
1 'polypeptide(L)'
;MFTDRDGHFKDLSTRAYRPGAELSRTIRARDVTCTFPGCTRPSIVCDLDHRIAYDPAIAHLVKQTSACNLHPLCRRHHNLKTTKRWKVVREPDGTVLWIPAHTRHRYRHTPDPPAGTPQAVDPWASLGTTSGGGDPPF
;
A
#
# COMPACT_ATOMS: atom_id res chain seq x y z
N MET A 1 8.91 6.16 5.53
CA MET A 1 9.96 7.19 5.59
C MET A 1 11.22 6.45 6.01
N PHE A 2 12.28 6.49 5.20
CA PHE A 2 13.48 5.69 5.43
C PHE A 2 14.60 6.64 5.81
N THR A 3 15.28 6.32 6.90
CA THR A 3 16.47 7.01 7.35
C THR A 3 17.66 6.06 7.29
N ASP A 4 18.84 6.60 7.03
CA ASP A 4 20.09 5.89 7.22
C ASP A 4 20.40 5.72 8.72
N ARG A 5 21.56 5.14 9.04
CA ARG A 5 21.98 4.93 10.45
C ARG A 5 22.14 6.23 11.23
N ASP A 6 22.31 7.34 10.53
CA ASP A 6 22.54 8.68 11.09
C ASP A 6 21.25 9.52 11.13
N GLY A 7 20.10 8.92 10.77
CA GLY A 7 18.79 9.57 10.80
C GLY A 7 18.46 10.42 9.58
N HIS A 8 19.29 10.42 8.53
CA HIS A 8 19.01 11.17 7.31
C HIS A 8 18.05 10.42 6.39
N PHE A 9 17.22 11.16 5.69
CA PHE A 9 16.30 10.59 4.70
C PHE A 9 17.06 10.00 3.52
N LYS A 10 16.83 8.72 3.26
CA LYS A 10 17.37 8.02 2.12
C LYS A 10 16.32 7.90 1.02
N ASP A 11 16.58 8.53 -0.12
CA ASP A 11 15.77 8.34 -1.33
C ASP A 11 16.21 7.07 -2.04
N LEU A 12 15.37 6.03 -1.94
CA LEU A 12 15.58 4.74 -2.60
C LEU A 12 14.97 4.68 -4.00
N SER A 13 14.35 5.76 -4.47
CA SER A 13 13.70 5.79 -5.76
C SER A 13 14.70 5.71 -6.92
N THR A 14 14.29 5.06 -8.02
CA THR A 14 15.13 4.87 -9.20
C THR A 14 14.35 5.12 -10.50
N ARG A 15 15.10 5.43 -11.56
CA ARG A 15 14.57 5.51 -12.93
C ARG A 15 14.43 4.15 -13.60
N ALA A 16 15.11 3.13 -13.08
CA ALA A 16 15.01 1.77 -13.58
C ALA A 16 13.62 1.19 -13.35
N TYR A 17 13.14 0.36 -14.27
CA TYR A 17 11.88 -0.34 -14.11
C TYR A 17 11.84 -1.23 -12.86
N ARG A 18 12.92 -1.97 -12.60
CA ARG A 18 13.00 -2.88 -11.46
C ARG A 18 13.53 -2.14 -10.22
N PRO A 19 12.88 -2.30 -9.07
CA PRO A 19 13.40 -1.77 -7.82
C PRO A 19 14.67 -2.50 -7.39
N GLY A 20 15.59 -1.77 -6.78
CA GLY A 20 16.76 -2.36 -6.12
C GLY A 20 16.36 -3.19 -4.89
N ALA A 21 17.30 -4.00 -4.39
CA ALA A 21 17.05 -4.91 -3.27
C ALA A 21 16.60 -4.19 -2.00
N GLU A 22 17.17 -3.03 -1.70
CA GLU A 22 16.82 -2.24 -0.51
C GLU A 22 15.39 -1.70 -0.61
N LEU A 23 15.02 -1.10 -1.74
CA LEU A 23 13.65 -0.63 -1.98
C LEU A 23 12.65 -1.78 -1.92
N SER A 24 13.00 -2.93 -2.49
CA SER A 24 12.15 -4.12 -2.48
C SER A 24 11.88 -4.64 -1.06
N ARG A 25 12.92 -4.72 -0.22
CA ARG A 25 12.78 -5.12 1.20
C ARG A 25 11.91 -4.14 1.97
N THR A 26 12.13 -2.88 1.74
CA THR A 26 11.40 -1.78 2.35
C THR A 26 9.91 -1.84 2.07
N ILE A 27 9.53 -2.04 0.81
CA ILE A 27 8.12 -2.14 0.41
C ILE A 27 7.49 -3.40 1.02
N ARG A 28 8.18 -4.53 1.02
CA ARG A 28 7.68 -5.78 1.61
C ARG A 28 7.56 -5.72 3.14
N ALA A 29 8.38 -4.92 3.81
CA ALA A 29 8.26 -4.69 5.25
C ALA A 29 7.09 -3.76 5.59
N ARG A 30 6.82 -2.78 4.72
CA ARG A 30 5.68 -1.87 4.87
C ARG A 30 4.34 -2.58 4.63
N ASP A 31 4.27 -3.32 3.52
CA ASP A 31 3.05 -4.03 3.10
C ASP A 31 3.30 -5.53 3.26
N VAL A 32 2.95 -6.06 4.41
CA VAL A 32 3.25 -7.46 4.79
C VAL A 32 2.54 -8.48 3.90
N THR A 33 1.40 -8.09 3.32
CA THR A 33 0.59 -8.91 2.41
C THR A 33 0.32 -8.20 1.09
N CYS A 34 -0.23 -8.94 0.14
CA CYS A 34 -0.81 -8.37 -1.08
C CYS A 34 -1.78 -7.25 -0.73
N THR A 35 -1.66 -6.09 -1.38
CA THR A 35 -2.47 -4.91 -1.09
C THR A 35 -3.88 -4.94 -1.66
N PHE A 36 -4.28 -6.05 -2.29
CA PHE A 36 -5.68 -6.23 -2.70
C PHE A 36 -6.54 -6.49 -1.45
N PRO A 37 -7.69 -5.80 -1.30
CA PRO A 37 -8.55 -5.92 -0.12
C PRO A 37 -8.92 -7.37 0.20
N GLY A 38 -8.68 -7.79 1.45
CA GLY A 38 -8.97 -9.13 1.92
C GLY A 38 -7.98 -10.22 1.47
N CYS A 39 -6.93 -9.88 0.73
CA CYS A 39 -5.91 -10.85 0.33
C CYS A 39 -4.84 -11.01 1.42
N THR A 40 -4.65 -12.24 1.86
CA THR A 40 -3.68 -12.58 2.93
C THR A 40 -2.37 -13.15 2.39
N ARG A 41 -2.16 -13.14 1.05
CA ARG A 41 -0.93 -13.69 0.47
C ARG A 41 0.28 -12.88 0.91
N PRO A 42 1.31 -13.51 1.49
CA PRO A 42 2.50 -12.80 1.98
C PRO A 42 3.20 -12.01 0.88
N SER A 43 3.66 -10.81 1.19
CA SER A 43 4.33 -9.93 0.21
C SER A 43 5.63 -10.51 -0.34
N ILE A 44 6.28 -11.41 0.39
CA ILE A 44 7.52 -12.06 -0.04
C ILE A 44 7.34 -12.90 -1.32
N VAL A 45 6.13 -13.44 -1.54
CA VAL A 45 5.79 -14.23 -2.74
C VAL A 45 4.98 -13.41 -3.76
N CYS A 46 4.84 -12.12 -3.54
CA CYS A 46 4.15 -11.20 -4.44
C CYS A 46 5.12 -10.53 -5.41
N ASP A 47 4.60 -10.12 -6.56
CA ASP A 47 5.30 -9.19 -7.43
C ASP A 47 5.26 -7.78 -6.83
N LEU A 48 6.28 -6.97 -7.08
CA LEU A 48 6.23 -5.54 -6.83
C LEU A 48 5.75 -4.84 -8.10
N ASP A 49 4.55 -4.29 -8.03
CA ASP A 49 3.86 -3.67 -9.16
C ASP A 49 3.86 -2.15 -9.03
N HIS A 50 3.93 -1.46 -10.18
CA HIS A 50 3.79 -0.01 -10.23
C HIS A 50 2.31 0.37 -10.17
N ARG A 51 1.92 1.15 -9.18
CA ARG A 51 0.55 1.66 -9.04
C ARG A 51 0.15 2.50 -10.24
N ILE A 52 1.00 3.46 -10.61
CA ILE A 52 0.95 4.16 -11.89
C ILE A 52 1.93 3.43 -12.81
N ALA A 53 1.43 2.95 -13.95
CA ALA A 53 2.23 2.16 -14.88
C ALA A 53 3.54 2.87 -15.27
N TYR A 54 4.61 2.08 -15.33
CA TYR A 54 5.91 2.59 -15.76
C TYR A 54 5.87 3.01 -17.24
N ASP A 55 6.30 4.23 -17.51
CA ASP A 55 6.42 4.76 -18.86
C ASP A 55 7.90 4.97 -19.22
N PRO A 56 8.47 4.17 -20.12
CA PRO A 56 9.85 4.31 -20.53
C PRO A 56 10.15 5.65 -21.23
N ALA A 57 9.15 6.28 -21.84
CA ALA A 57 9.34 7.56 -22.54
C ALA A 57 9.75 8.69 -21.60
N ILE A 58 9.27 8.68 -20.35
CA ILE A 58 9.59 9.70 -19.36
C ILE A 58 10.57 9.21 -18.27
N ALA A 59 11.10 8.00 -18.40
CA ALA A 59 12.00 7.44 -17.38
C ALA A 59 13.29 8.24 -17.18
N HIS A 60 13.71 9.00 -18.17
CA HIS A 60 14.86 9.89 -18.06
C HIS A 60 14.57 11.17 -17.26
N LEU A 61 13.31 11.54 -17.13
CA LEU A 61 12.86 12.74 -16.42
C LEU A 61 12.45 12.46 -14.98
N VAL A 62 11.77 11.32 -14.74
CA VAL A 62 11.12 11.03 -13.46
C VAL A 62 11.53 9.66 -12.92
N LYS A 63 11.80 9.59 -11.63
CA LYS A 63 12.00 8.33 -10.90
C LYS A 63 10.64 7.69 -10.62
N GLN A 64 10.18 6.83 -11.51
CA GLN A 64 8.87 6.19 -11.41
C GLN A 64 8.82 5.01 -10.44
N THR A 65 9.97 4.38 -10.21
CA THR A 65 10.11 3.25 -9.28
C THR A 65 10.48 3.77 -7.90
N SER A 66 9.49 3.91 -7.05
CA SER A 66 9.60 4.52 -5.73
C SER A 66 8.71 3.81 -4.70
N ALA A 67 8.96 4.04 -3.43
CA ALA A 67 8.15 3.49 -2.35
C ALA A 67 6.67 3.92 -2.44
N CYS A 68 6.40 5.13 -2.91
CA CYS A 68 5.03 5.63 -3.09
C CYS A 68 4.31 4.98 -4.27
N ASN A 69 5.06 4.58 -5.30
CA ASN A 69 4.48 4.05 -6.55
C ASN A 69 4.50 2.53 -6.64
N LEU A 70 5.18 1.83 -5.74
CA LEU A 70 5.25 0.36 -5.72
C LEU A 70 4.43 -0.22 -4.58
N HIS A 71 3.81 -1.36 -4.87
CA HIS A 71 3.10 -2.18 -3.89
C HIS A 71 3.17 -3.67 -4.23
N PRO A 72 3.08 -4.59 -3.24
CA PRO A 72 3.07 -6.02 -3.51
C PRO A 72 1.69 -6.48 -3.98
N LEU A 73 1.65 -7.18 -5.11
CA LEU A 73 0.48 -7.86 -5.62
C LEU A 73 0.78 -9.33 -5.88
N CYS A 74 -0.04 -10.22 -5.37
CA CYS A 74 0.03 -11.61 -5.78
C CYS A 74 -0.30 -11.74 -7.27
N ARG A 75 0.18 -12.79 -7.92
CA ARG A 75 0.03 -12.98 -9.37
C ARG A 75 -1.41 -12.82 -9.85
N ARG A 76 -2.39 -13.32 -9.08
CA ARG A 76 -3.81 -13.19 -9.41
C ARG A 76 -4.25 -11.73 -9.48
N HIS A 77 -3.93 -10.95 -8.45
CA HIS A 77 -4.38 -9.55 -8.35
C HIS A 77 -3.55 -8.62 -9.25
N HIS A 78 -2.29 -8.96 -9.50
CA HIS A 78 -1.49 -8.30 -10.52
C HIS A 78 -2.14 -8.44 -11.90
N ASN A 79 -2.58 -9.64 -12.26
CA ASN A 79 -3.28 -9.86 -13.53
C ASN A 79 -4.60 -9.09 -13.61
N LEU A 80 -5.38 -9.01 -12.52
CA LEU A 80 -6.63 -8.23 -12.49
C LEU A 80 -6.38 -6.74 -12.73
N LYS A 81 -5.30 -6.19 -12.20
CA LYS A 81 -4.90 -4.80 -12.43
C LYS A 81 -4.42 -4.59 -13.86
N THR A 82 -3.57 -5.48 -14.39
CA THR A 82 -3.02 -5.42 -15.75
C THR A 82 -4.12 -5.46 -16.81
N THR A 83 -5.18 -6.21 -16.58
CA THR A 83 -6.36 -6.25 -17.47
C THR A 83 -7.25 -5.01 -17.38
N LYS A 84 -6.83 -3.97 -16.64
CA LYS A 84 -7.55 -2.71 -16.42
C LYS A 84 -8.96 -2.88 -15.82
N ARG A 85 -9.24 -4.01 -15.20
CA ARG A 85 -10.51 -4.25 -14.50
C ARG A 85 -10.59 -3.50 -13.17
N TRP A 86 -9.43 -3.09 -12.65
CA TRP A 86 -9.30 -2.37 -11.39
C TRP A 86 -8.34 -1.20 -11.53
N LYS A 87 -8.72 -0.08 -10.97
CA LYS A 87 -7.86 1.09 -10.77
C LYS A 87 -7.38 1.12 -9.33
N VAL A 88 -6.12 1.48 -9.14
CA VAL A 88 -5.49 1.57 -7.81
C VAL A 88 -5.05 3.01 -7.57
N VAL A 89 -5.43 3.55 -6.43
CA VAL A 89 -5.02 4.89 -5.98
C VAL A 89 -4.44 4.76 -4.58
N ARG A 90 -3.31 5.41 -4.32
CA ARG A 90 -2.73 5.51 -2.98
C ARG A 90 -3.01 6.89 -2.42
N GLU A 91 -3.60 6.94 -1.23
CA GLU A 91 -3.84 8.17 -0.50
C GLU A 91 -2.59 8.60 0.28
N PRO A 92 -2.47 9.88 0.68
CA PRO A 92 -1.30 10.39 1.41
C PRO A 92 -1.06 9.69 2.75
N ASP A 93 -2.10 9.17 3.39
CA ASP A 93 -2.03 8.41 4.64
C ASP A 93 -1.52 6.96 4.47
N GLY A 94 -1.22 6.57 3.22
CA GLY A 94 -0.77 5.22 2.87
C GLY A 94 -1.89 4.25 2.53
N THR A 95 -3.15 4.61 2.73
CA THR A 95 -4.31 3.82 2.33
C THR A 95 -4.32 3.57 0.82
N VAL A 96 -4.61 2.35 0.42
CA VAL A 96 -4.72 1.95 -0.98
C VAL A 96 -6.19 1.74 -1.32
N LEU A 97 -6.68 2.49 -2.30
CA LEU A 97 -8.03 2.36 -2.82
C LEU A 97 -8.03 1.50 -4.07
N TRP A 98 -8.88 0.50 -4.07
CA TRP A 98 -9.17 -0.36 -5.22
C TRP A 98 -10.55 -0.05 -5.77
N ILE A 99 -10.61 0.35 -7.03
CA ILE A 99 -11.82 0.82 -7.69
C ILE A 99 -12.07 -0.08 -8.91
N PRO A 100 -13.12 -0.90 -8.89
CA PRO A 100 -13.51 -1.69 -10.06
C PRO A 100 -13.93 -0.79 -11.22
N ALA A 101 -13.59 -1.17 -12.46
CA ALA A 101 -13.86 -0.36 -13.64
C ALA A 101 -15.36 -0.10 -13.92
N HIS A 102 -16.22 -1.01 -13.46
CA HIS A 102 -17.65 -1.00 -13.78
C HIS A 102 -18.57 -0.63 -12.61
N THR A 103 -18.01 -0.26 -11.46
CA THR A 103 -18.80 0.10 -10.28
C THR A 103 -18.28 1.38 -9.64
N ARG A 104 -19.13 2.00 -8.80
CA ARG A 104 -18.72 3.15 -7.99
C ARG A 104 -18.18 2.74 -6.62
N HIS A 105 -18.12 1.45 -6.33
CA HIS A 105 -17.60 0.97 -5.06
C HIS A 105 -16.10 1.23 -4.97
N ARG A 106 -15.65 1.52 -3.76
CA ARG A 106 -14.23 1.71 -3.42
C ARG A 106 -13.90 0.79 -2.27
N TYR A 107 -12.88 -0.02 -2.46
CA TYR A 107 -12.38 -0.92 -1.43
C TYR A 107 -11.10 -0.34 -0.87
N ARG A 108 -11.04 -0.21 0.45
CA ARG A 108 -9.87 0.31 1.15
C ARG A 108 -9.02 -0.84 1.66
N HIS A 109 -7.72 -0.70 1.48
CA HIS A 109 -6.71 -1.51 2.14
C HIS A 109 -5.78 -0.57 2.89
N THR A 110 -5.79 -0.63 4.22
CA THR A 110 -4.83 0.05 5.06
C THR A 110 -3.71 -0.94 5.36
N PRO A 111 -2.46 -0.63 5.01
CA PRO A 111 -1.34 -1.49 5.36
C PRO A 111 -1.29 -1.68 6.87
N ASP A 112 -1.07 -2.91 7.32
CA ASP A 112 -0.80 -3.16 8.73
C ASP A 112 0.49 -2.44 9.12
N PRO A 113 0.53 -1.79 10.30
CA PRO A 113 1.75 -1.20 10.78
C PRO A 113 2.82 -2.29 10.92
N PRO A 114 4.09 -1.99 10.63
CA PRO A 114 5.18 -2.95 10.84
C PRO A 114 5.13 -3.51 12.25
N ALA A 115 5.38 -4.81 12.39
CA ALA A 115 5.45 -5.47 13.68
C ALA A 115 6.45 -4.72 14.59
N GLY A 116 6.01 -4.33 15.77
CA GLY A 116 6.81 -3.52 16.72
C GLY A 116 6.62 -2.02 16.63
N THR A 117 5.81 -1.51 15.69
CA THR A 117 5.38 -0.11 15.75
C THR A 117 4.41 0.04 16.92
N PRO A 118 4.69 0.89 17.92
CA PRO A 118 3.71 1.18 18.96
C PRO A 118 2.44 1.68 18.28
N GLN A 119 1.35 0.96 18.41
CA GLN A 119 0.06 1.50 18.04
C GLN A 119 -0.13 2.76 18.88
N ALA A 120 -0.39 3.88 18.22
CA ALA A 120 -0.86 5.05 18.93
C ALA A 120 -2.14 4.62 19.66
N VAL A 121 -2.00 4.35 20.95
CA VAL A 121 -3.16 4.16 21.83
C VAL A 121 -3.92 5.48 21.76
N ASP A 122 -5.11 5.42 21.19
CA ASP A 122 -6.03 6.55 21.23
C ASP A 122 -6.24 6.87 22.72
N PRO A 123 -5.75 8.04 23.22
CA PRO A 123 -5.88 8.37 24.64
C PRO A 123 -7.35 8.50 25.06
N TRP A 124 -8.27 8.50 24.12
CA TRP A 124 -9.73 8.59 24.32
C TRP A 124 -10.44 7.24 24.24
N ALA A 125 -9.76 6.17 23.82
CA ALA A 125 -10.36 4.82 23.71
C ALA A 125 -10.75 4.23 25.06
N SER A 126 -10.23 4.75 26.17
CA SER A 126 -10.54 4.31 27.54
C SER A 126 -11.67 5.10 28.21
N LEU A 127 -12.20 6.14 27.58
CA LEU A 127 -13.42 6.78 28.07
C LEU A 127 -14.60 5.98 27.51
N GLY A 128 -14.92 4.90 28.25
CA GLY A 128 -15.96 3.95 27.92
C GLY A 128 -17.22 4.62 27.42
N THR A 129 -17.65 4.25 26.26
CA THR A 129 -19.05 4.36 25.88
C THR A 129 -19.83 3.47 26.81
N THR A 130 -20.46 4.09 27.81
CA THR A 130 -21.58 3.46 28.47
C THR A 130 -22.60 3.10 27.42
N SER A 131 -22.81 1.81 27.24
CA SER A 131 -23.83 1.23 26.38
C SER A 131 -25.21 1.80 26.76
N GLY A 132 -25.69 2.73 25.97
CA GLY A 132 -27.11 3.00 25.86
C GLY A 132 -27.65 2.09 24.76
N GLY A 133 -28.30 1.01 25.15
CA GLY A 133 -29.04 0.15 24.23
C GLY A 133 -30.11 0.95 23.50
N GLY A 134 -30.16 0.79 22.23
CA GLY A 134 -31.21 1.28 21.35
C GLY A 134 -30.98 0.62 20.00
N ASP A 135 -31.61 -0.53 19.80
CA ASP A 135 -31.77 -1.10 18.46
C ASP A 135 -32.47 -0.07 17.57
N PRO A 136 -31.90 0.28 16.42
CA PRO A 136 -32.66 1.00 15.42
C PRO A 136 -33.72 0.05 14.85
N PRO A 137 -34.97 0.49 14.74
CA PRO A 137 -35.96 -0.26 14.00
C PRO A 137 -35.61 -0.21 12.51
N PHE A 138 -35.49 -1.42 11.92
CA PHE A 138 -35.19 -1.80 10.53
C PHE A 138 -33.75 -1.72 10.10
#